data_b306bbe419d34bd8dc5bbf755622175d
#
_entry.id   b306bbe419d34bd8dc5bbf755622175d
#
_cell.length_a   1.000
_cell.length_b   1.000
_cell.length_c   1.000
_cell.angle_alpha   90.00
_cell.angle_beta   90.00
_cell.angle_gamma   90.00
#
_symmetry.space_group_name_H-M   'P 1'
#
loop_
_entity.id
_entity.type
_entity.pdbx_description
1 polymer ?
#
loop_
_entity_poly.entity_id
_entity_poly.type
_entity_poly.pdbx_seq_one_letter_code
_entity_poly.pdbx_strand_id
1 'polypeptide(L)'
;MKKKIEETQEELVRLNKFLSHNSNYSRREADKLIEEGRVKVNGKVVTNLATKVSNNDEVHIGKKFIREDKNKISTVIVYNKPKGEIVSKKDPQGRKTIYDSLDHKYKHFLSVGRLDYASEGLLLLSDSVEIVDALMHSDLERVYKIKVNGVITKPVEQAMQNGLEIEDATGGAFKTTKIKSMSFAPFLAYDILTNAEKFSKIKVVISEGKNR
;
A
#
# COMPACT_ATOMS: atom_id res chain seq x y z
N MET A 1 3.83 48.87 13.01
CA MET A 1 4.20 47.45 12.78
C MET A 1 3.08 46.80 11.98
N LYS A 2 3.28 46.59 10.69
CA LYS A 2 2.31 45.88 9.83
C LYS A 2 2.52 44.38 10.02
N LYS A 3 1.54 43.65 10.58
CA LYS A 3 1.53 42.19 10.62
C LYS A 3 1.45 41.70 9.18
N LYS A 4 2.49 41.00 8.72
CA LYS A 4 2.50 40.23 7.50
C LYS A 4 1.52 39.05 7.72
N ILE A 5 0.39 39.08 7.06
CA ILE A 5 -0.52 37.93 6.97
C ILE A 5 0.22 36.95 6.02
N GLU A 6 0.71 35.85 6.56
CA GLU A 6 1.20 34.73 5.75
C GLU A 6 -0.04 34.16 5.06
N GLU A 7 -0.15 34.38 3.75
CA GLU A 7 -1.07 33.66 2.89
C GLU A 7 -0.63 32.16 2.88
N THR A 8 -1.31 31.35 3.65
CA THR A 8 -1.21 29.90 3.55
C THR A 8 -1.70 29.53 2.15
N GLN A 9 -0.80 29.11 1.28
CA GLN A 9 -1.15 28.55 -0.03
C GLN A 9 -2.11 27.38 0.21
N GLU A 10 -3.35 27.50 -0.30
CA GLU A 10 -4.33 26.41 -0.24
C GLU A 10 -3.80 25.20 -1.03
N GLU A 11 -3.64 24.08 -0.34
CA GLU A 11 -3.22 22.84 -0.97
C GLU A 11 -4.40 22.26 -1.78
N LEU A 12 -4.27 22.31 -3.11
CA LEU A 12 -5.25 21.73 -4.03
C LEU A 12 -5.00 20.24 -4.23
N VAL A 13 -5.95 19.40 -3.85
CA VAL A 13 -5.90 17.95 -4.05
C VAL A 13 -6.89 17.49 -5.12
N ARG A 14 -6.59 16.40 -5.82
CA ARG A 14 -7.55 15.81 -6.79
C ARG A 14 -8.84 15.41 -6.08
N LEU A 15 -9.98 15.69 -6.72
CA LEU A 15 -11.31 15.43 -6.17
C LEU A 15 -11.49 13.95 -5.76
N ASN A 16 -11.04 13.00 -6.56
CA ASN A 16 -11.09 11.57 -6.22
C ASN A 16 -10.24 11.23 -4.99
N LYS A 17 -9.07 11.90 -4.80
CA LYS A 17 -8.25 11.76 -3.60
C LYS A 17 -9.00 12.30 -2.38
N PHE A 18 -9.55 13.50 -2.47
CA PHE A 18 -10.35 14.13 -1.42
C PHE A 18 -11.53 13.22 -0.99
N LEU A 19 -12.30 12.72 -1.97
CA LEU A 19 -13.43 11.84 -1.70
C LEU A 19 -13.00 10.53 -1.03
N SER A 20 -11.90 9.91 -1.49
CA SER A 20 -11.45 8.63 -0.91
C SER A 20 -10.88 8.77 0.50
N HIS A 21 -10.36 9.93 0.87
CA HIS A 21 -9.85 10.20 2.22
C HIS A 21 -10.99 10.54 3.20
N ASN A 22 -12.05 11.18 2.71
CA ASN A 22 -13.12 11.73 3.56
C ASN A 22 -14.44 10.97 3.43
N SER A 23 -14.45 9.80 2.78
CA SER A 23 -15.62 8.94 2.63
C SER A 23 -15.24 7.46 2.59
N ASN A 24 -16.24 6.58 2.47
CA ASN A 24 -16.01 5.13 2.38
C ASN A 24 -15.74 4.62 0.95
N TYR A 25 -15.56 5.51 -0.02
CA TYR A 25 -15.28 5.15 -1.40
C TYR A 25 -13.78 5.05 -1.66
N SER A 26 -13.36 4.04 -2.43
CA SER A 26 -12.02 3.98 -2.99
C SER A 26 -11.83 5.04 -4.08
N ARG A 27 -10.60 5.37 -4.46
CA ARG A 27 -10.32 6.32 -5.56
C ARG A 27 -11.03 5.93 -6.86
N ARG A 28 -11.06 4.63 -7.21
CA ARG A 28 -11.75 4.15 -8.42
C ARG A 28 -13.27 4.27 -8.34
N GLU A 29 -13.85 4.07 -7.17
CA GLU A 29 -15.26 4.30 -6.94
C GLU A 29 -15.60 5.79 -6.97
N ALA A 30 -14.73 6.63 -6.40
CA ALA A 30 -14.85 8.08 -6.49
C ALA A 30 -14.79 8.57 -7.95
N ASP A 31 -13.88 8.04 -8.77
CA ASP A 31 -13.81 8.35 -10.20
C ASP A 31 -15.13 8.04 -10.90
N LYS A 32 -15.73 6.86 -10.65
CA LYS A 32 -17.06 6.51 -11.21
C LYS A 32 -18.16 7.45 -10.77
N LEU A 33 -18.18 7.83 -9.48
CA LEU A 33 -19.16 8.79 -8.97
C LEU A 33 -19.03 10.16 -9.63
N ILE A 34 -17.80 10.60 -9.95
CA ILE A 34 -17.54 11.84 -10.67
C ILE A 34 -18.05 11.72 -12.12
N GLU A 35 -17.66 10.66 -12.84
CA GLU A 35 -18.09 10.41 -14.24
C GLU A 35 -19.61 10.32 -14.37
N GLU A 36 -20.29 9.70 -13.40
CA GLU A 36 -21.75 9.58 -13.34
C GLU A 36 -22.45 10.89 -12.97
N GLY A 37 -21.71 11.99 -12.71
CA GLY A 37 -22.29 13.29 -12.34
C GLY A 37 -22.94 13.30 -10.95
N ARG A 38 -22.59 12.38 -10.07
CA ARG A 38 -23.14 12.24 -8.70
C ARG A 38 -22.40 13.11 -7.68
N VAL A 39 -21.32 13.79 -8.10
CA VAL A 39 -20.50 14.68 -7.25
C VAL A 39 -20.77 16.12 -7.61
N LYS A 40 -20.97 16.95 -6.59
CA LYS A 40 -21.05 18.41 -6.71
C LYS A 40 -19.94 19.09 -5.95
N VAL A 41 -19.37 20.12 -6.53
CA VAL A 41 -18.43 21.04 -5.89
C VAL A 41 -19.00 22.44 -5.95
N ASN A 42 -19.15 23.09 -4.81
CA ASN A 42 -19.75 24.44 -4.70
C ASN A 42 -21.11 24.50 -5.43
N GLY A 43 -21.95 23.47 -5.23
CA GLY A 43 -23.30 23.37 -5.82
C GLY A 43 -23.33 22.94 -7.29
N LYS A 44 -22.21 22.90 -8.02
CA LYS A 44 -22.15 22.53 -9.45
C LYS A 44 -21.75 21.06 -9.62
N VAL A 45 -22.44 20.35 -10.53
CA VAL A 45 -22.07 18.97 -10.89
C VAL A 45 -20.72 18.97 -11.58
N VAL A 46 -19.85 18.04 -11.16
CA VAL A 46 -18.50 17.85 -11.72
C VAL A 46 -18.39 16.45 -12.28
N THR A 47 -17.91 16.36 -13.54
CA THR A 47 -17.66 15.09 -14.25
C THR A 47 -16.20 14.93 -14.69
N ASN A 48 -15.39 15.98 -14.56
CA ASN A 48 -14.00 15.95 -14.97
C ASN A 48 -13.13 15.34 -13.85
N LEU A 49 -12.49 14.21 -14.14
CA LEU A 49 -11.60 13.49 -13.22
C LEU A 49 -10.34 14.28 -12.82
N ALA A 50 -9.94 15.29 -13.63
CA ALA A 50 -8.80 16.15 -13.31
C ALA A 50 -9.14 17.28 -12.31
N THR A 51 -10.41 17.41 -11.91
CA THR A 51 -10.85 18.44 -10.95
C THR A 51 -10.06 18.34 -9.66
N LYS A 52 -9.62 19.50 -9.17
CA LYS A 52 -8.97 19.67 -7.88
C LYS A 52 -9.87 20.51 -6.96
N VAL A 53 -9.79 20.24 -5.68
CA VAL A 53 -10.52 20.94 -4.62
C VAL A 53 -9.58 21.31 -3.49
N SER A 54 -9.93 22.36 -2.78
CA SER A 54 -9.31 22.77 -1.50
C SER A 54 -10.20 22.37 -0.32
N ASN A 55 -9.72 22.57 0.88
CA ASN A 55 -10.50 22.33 2.10
C ASN A 55 -11.64 23.34 2.31
N ASN A 56 -11.66 24.44 1.52
CA ASN A 56 -12.72 25.46 1.56
C ASN A 56 -13.86 25.15 0.59
N ASP A 57 -13.70 24.18 -0.31
CA ASP A 57 -14.71 23.79 -1.26
C ASP A 57 -15.81 22.92 -0.62
N GLU A 58 -17.07 23.24 -0.94
CA GLU A 58 -18.20 22.40 -0.55
C GLU A 58 -18.33 21.22 -1.49
N VAL A 59 -17.99 20.01 -1.01
CA VAL A 59 -18.07 18.78 -1.80
C VAL A 59 -19.24 17.92 -1.34
N HIS A 60 -20.09 17.48 -2.27
CA HIS A 60 -21.24 16.61 -1.99
C HIS A 60 -21.24 15.38 -2.89
N ILE A 61 -21.63 14.22 -2.32
CA ILE A 61 -22.05 13.02 -3.06
C ILE A 61 -23.56 12.85 -2.87
N GLY A 62 -24.33 13.14 -3.91
CA GLY A 62 -25.79 13.22 -3.79
C GLY A 62 -26.21 14.28 -2.77
N LYS A 63 -26.86 13.85 -1.67
CA LYS A 63 -27.27 14.74 -0.56
C LYS A 63 -26.23 14.79 0.58
N LYS A 64 -25.19 13.95 0.55
CA LYS A 64 -24.22 13.84 1.64
C LYS A 64 -23.09 14.85 1.46
N PHE A 65 -22.92 15.74 2.42
CA PHE A 65 -21.77 16.65 2.50
C PHE A 65 -20.52 15.87 2.89
N ILE A 66 -19.43 16.06 2.16
CA ILE A 66 -18.13 15.44 2.41
C ILE A 66 -17.15 16.51 2.87
N ARG A 67 -16.61 16.35 4.04
CA ARG A 67 -15.64 17.28 4.64
C ARG A 67 -14.51 16.51 5.29
N GLU A 68 -13.37 17.15 5.41
CA GLU A 68 -12.28 16.68 6.24
C GLU A 68 -12.70 16.71 7.72
N ASP A 69 -12.55 15.58 8.41
CA ASP A 69 -12.71 15.52 9.86
C ASP A 69 -11.32 15.58 10.50
N LYS A 70 -10.89 16.80 10.83
CA LYS A 70 -9.58 17.05 11.47
C LYS A 70 -9.43 16.40 12.85
N ASN A 71 -10.54 16.00 13.47
CA ASN A 71 -10.56 15.36 14.79
C ASN A 71 -10.74 13.84 14.70
N LYS A 72 -10.73 13.28 13.49
CA LYS A 72 -10.88 11.84 13.32
C LYS A 72 -9.70 11.11 13.94
N ILE A 73 -9.96 10.35 14.99
CA ILE A 73 -8.98 9.43 15.58
C ILE A 73 -8.83 8.24 14.64
N SER A 74 -7.64 8.10 14.08
CA SER A 74 -7.33 6.98 13.19
C SER A 74 -6.93 5.75 14.00
N THR A 75 -7.34 4.59 13.52
CA THR A 75 -7.06 3.31 14.16
C THR A 75 -6.05 2.52 13.31
N VAL A 76 -5.07 1.94 14.00
CA VAL A 76 -4.17 0.95 13.40
C VAL A 76 -4.41 -0.38 14.11
N ILE A 77 -4.57 -1.45 13.33
CA ILE A 77 -4.66 -2.81 13.86
C ILE A 77 -3.51 -3.66 13.36
N VAL A 78 -3.13 -4.62 14.18
CA VAL A 78 -2.15 -5.66 13.86
C VAL A 78 -2.90 -6.92 13.47
N TYR A 79 -2.63 -7.42 12.28
CA TYR A 79 -3.16 -8.68 11.79
C TYR A 79 -2.03 -9.70 11.62
N ASN A 80 -2.12 -10.82 12.30
CA ASN A 80 -1.24 -11.96 12.05
C ASN A 80 -1.78 -12.74 10.85
N LYS A 81 -1.34 -12.35 9.67
CA LYS A 81 -1.82 -12.96 8.42
C LYS A 81 -1.39 -14.44 8.35
N PRO A 82 -2.31 -15.39 8.20
CA PRO A 82 -1.96 -16.77 7.93
C PRO A 82 -1.54 -16.96 6.46
N LYS A 83 -0.90 -18.11 6.17
CA LYS A 83 -0.75 -18.60 4.79
C LYS A 83 -2.12 -18.87 4.17
N GLY A 84 -2.20 -18.79 2.84
CA GLY A 84 -3.43 -19.11 2.12
C GLY A 84 -4.44 -17.96 2.06
N GLU A 85 -4.04 -16.75 2.40
CA GLU A 85 -4.85 -15.54 2.23
C GLU A 85 -4.15 -14.50 1.36
N ILE A 86 -4.92 -13.82 0.52
CA ILE A 86 -4.44 -12.74 -0.34
C ILE A 86 -4.73 -11.41 0.29
N VAL A 87 -3.77 -10.48 0.25
CA VAL A 87 -3.94 -9.11 0.68
C VAL A 87 -4.58 -8.31 -0.45
N SER A 88 -5.89 -8.45 -0.62
CA SER A 88 -6.70 -7.76 -1.63
C SER A 88 -8.15 -7.67 -1.19
N LYS A 89 -8.84 -6.58 -1.53
CA LYS A 89 -10.28 -6.41 -1.31
C LYS A 89 -11.13 -7.38 -2.13
N LYS A 90 -10.64 -7.77 -3.32
CA LYS A 90 -11.27 -8.74 -4.24
C LYS A 90 -10.19 -9.56 -4.92
N ASP A 91 -10.46 -10.83 -5.13
CA ASP A 91 -9.62 -11.70 -5.93
C ASP A 91 -10.41 -12.28 -7.10
N PRO A 92 -10.01 -12.03 -8.36
CA PRO A 92 -10.70 -12.55 -9.54
C PRO A 92 -10.70 -14.10 -9.62
N GLN A 93 -9.76 -14.76 -8.94
CA GLN A 93 -9.64 -16.21 -8.91
C GLN A 93 -10.43 -16.86 -7.76
N GLY A 94 -11.15 -16.04 -6.96
CA GLY A 94 -11.97 -16.54 -5.84
C GLY A 94 -11.18 -17.11 -4.66
N ARG A 95 -9.87 -16.81 -4.55
CA ARG A 95 -9.07 -17.23 -3.40
C ARG A 95 -9.45 -16.40 -2.17
N LYS A 96 -9.33 -17.01 -1.00
CA LYS A 96 -9.59 -16.34 0.27
C LYS A 96 -8.72 -15.10 0.43
N THR A 97 -9.32 -14.01 0.85
CA THR A 97 -8.63 -12.75 1.14
C THR A 97 -8.52 -12.51 2.64
N ILE A 98 -7.65 -11.62 3.09
CA ILE A 98 -7.58 -11.20 4.50
C ILE A 98 -8.92 -10.60 4.97
N TYR A 99 -9.68 -9.96 4.06
CA TYR A 99 -10.96 -9.33 4.38
C TYR A 99 -12.10 -10.33 4.60
N ASP A 100 -11.95 -11.59 4.17
CA ASP A 100 -12.90 -12.66 4.50
C ASP A 100 -12.75 -13.13 5.94
N SER A 101 -11.54 -13.00 6.50
CA SER A 101 -11.21 -13.37 7.89
C SER A 101 -11.32 -12.23 8.89
N LEU A 102 -11.24 -10.98 8.43
CA LEU A 102 -11.34 -9.80 9.29
C LEU A 102 -12.77 -9.60 9.78
N ASP A 103 -12.89 -9.15 11.03
CA ASP A 103 -14.14 -8.69 11.63
C ASP A 103 -14.79 -7.61 10.73
N HIS A 104 -16.13 -7.62 10.62
CA HIS A 104 -16.88 -6.72 9.74
C HIS A 104 -16.50 -5.24 9.94
N LYS A 105 -16.26 -4.82 11.18
CA LYS A 105 -15.85 -3.44 11.52
C LYS A 105 -14.52 -3.02 10.92
N TYR A 106 -13.64 -3.96 10.53
CA TYR A 106 -12.33 -3.68 9.94
C TYR A 106 -12.27 -3.89 8.42
N LYS A 107 -13.36 -4.34 7.79
CA LYS A 107 -13.38 -4.62 6.34
C LYS A 107 -13.12 -3.39 5.46
N HIS A 108 -13.29 -2.19 5.99
CA HIS A 108 -12.97 -0.96 5.29
C HIS A 108 -11.50 -0.54 5.43
N PHE A 109 -10.75 -1.10 6.37
CA PHE A 109 -9.33 -0.77 6.59
C PHE A 109 -8.48 -1.08 5.36
N LEU A 110 -7.36 -0.37 5.24
CA LEU A 110 -6.36 -0.52 4.19
C LEU A 110 -5.12 -1.18 4.77
N SER A 111 -4.52 -2.12 4.04
CA SER A 111 -3.29 -2.77 4.47
C SER A 111 -2.07 -1.91 4.17
N VAL A 112 -1.12 -1.88 5.11
CA VAL A 112 0.21 -1.30 4.94
C VAL A 112 1.08 -2.30 4.20
N GLY A 113 1.12 -2.18 2.88
CA GLY A 113 1.79 -3.13 2.03
C GLY A 113 1.03 -4.46 1.88
N ARG A 114 1.76 -5.49 1.49
CA ARG A 114 1.21 -6.83 1.24
C ARG A 114 2.19 -7.90 1.66
N LEU A 115 1.64 -9.03 2.11
CA LEU A 115 2.33 -10.31 2.19
C LEU A 115 1.74 -11.24 1.14
N ASP A 116 2.58 -12.06 0.51
CA ASP A 116 2.16 -13.01 -0.51
C ASP A 116 1.25 -14.10 0.06
N TYR A 117 0.58 -14.82 -0.83
CA TYR A 117 -0.34 -15.92 -0.49
C TYR A 117 0.32 -16.99 0.41
N ALA A 118 1.57 -17.34 0.10
CA ALA A 118 2.34 -18.34 0.84
C ALA A 118 3.06 -17.76 2.08
N SER A 119 3.05 -16.44 2.26
CA SER A 119 3.69 -15.76 3.38
C SER A 119 2.73 -15.59 4.56
N GLU A 120 3.28 -15.60 5.76
CA GLU A 120 2.56 -15.40 7.02
C GLU A 120 3.26 -14.36 7.89
N GLY A 121 2.55 -13.80 8.87
CA GLY A 121 3.09 -12.91 9.89
C GLY A 121 2.45 -11.54 9.94
N LEU A 122 3.21 -10.56 10.43
CA LEU A 122 2.75 -9.23 10.75
C LEU A 122 2.27 -8.47 9.51
N LEU A 123 1.03 -8.02 9.54
CA LEU A 123 0.45 -7.08 8.59
C LEU A 123 -0.28 -5.98 9.36
N LEU A 124 0.05 -4.73 9.09
CA LEU A 124 -0.66 -3.58 9.66
C LEU A 124 -1.81 -3.17 8.75
N LEU A 125 -2.93 -2.77 9.34
CA LEU A 125 -4.04 -2.16 8.61
C LEU A 125 -4.49 -0.90 9.34
N SER A 126 -4.94 0.10 8.58
CA SER A 126 -5.49 1.34 9.14
C SER A 126 -6.71 1.82 8.36
N ASP A 127 -7.57 2.58 9.03
CA ASP A 127 -8.68 3.32 8.42
C ASP A 127 -8.25 4.71 7.89
N SER A 128 -6.97 5.10 8.09
CA SER A 128 -6.37 6.31 7.55
C SER A 128 -5.44 6.01 6.38
N VAL A 129 -5.71 6.65 5.24
CA VAL A 129 -4.84 6.58 4.05
C VAL A 129 -3.50 7.23 4.33
N GLU A 130 -3.47 8.31 5.11
CA GLU A 130 -2.27 9.06 5.47
C GLU A 130 -1.31 8.20 6.29
N ILE A 131 -1.84 7.46 7.28
CA ILE A 131 -1.03 6.53 8.10
C ILE A 131 -0.50 5.39 7.22
N VAL A 132 -1.34 4.82 6.36
CA VAL A 132 -0.92 3.75 5.45
C VAL A 132 0.18 4.23 4.52
N ASP A 133 0.03 5.41 3.92
CA ASP A 133 1.01 6.01 3.02
C ASP A 133 2.33 6.33 3.74
N ALA A 134 2.26 6.95 4.91
CA ALA A 134 3.43 7.25 5.74
C ALA A 134 4.21 5.99 6.13
N LEU A 135 3.50 4.93 6.55
CA LEU A 135 4.14 3.65 6.92
C LEU A 135 4.70 2.91 5.70
N MET A 136 4.05 2.99 4.54
CA MET A 136 4.55 2.37 3.31
C MET A 136 5.83 3.01 2.78
N HIS A 137 5.97 4.34 2.94
CA HIS A 137 7.12 5.11 2.49
C HIS A 137 8.16 5.37 3.61
N SER A 138 7.95 4.77 4.78
CA SER A 138 8.88 4.90 5.90
C SER A 138 10.12 4.03 5.67
N ASP A 139 11.24 4.46 6.27
CA ASP A 139 12.50 3.71 6.34
C ASP A 139 12.49 2.64 7.45
N LEU A 140 11.32 2.26 7.93
CA LEU A 140 11.19 1.23 8.96
C LEU A 140 11.74 -0.10 8.47
N GLU A 141 12.59 -0.68 9.29
CA GLU A 141 13.15 -2.00 9.05
C GLU A 141 12.07 -3.09 9.09
N ARG A 142 12.16 -4.00 8.14
CA ARG A 142 11.27 -5.16 8.04
C ARG A 142 12.09 -6.43 8.18
N VAL A 143 11.77 -7.24 9.17
CA VAL A 143 12.47 -8.48 9.48
C VAL A 143 11.70 -9.67 8.92
N TYR A 144 12.34 -10.48 8.09
CA TYR A 144 11.77 -11.68 7.52
C TYR A 144 12.59 -12.92 7.89
N LYS A 145 11.90 -14.02 8.16
CA LYS A 145 12.48 -15.37 8.15
C LYS A 145 12.07 -16.05 6.86
N ILE A 146 13.04 -16.38 6.02
CA ILE A 146 12.83 -16.92 4.69
C ILE A 146 13.35 -18.36 4.66
N LYS A 147 12.58 -19.25 4.04
CA LYS A 147 13.00 -20.60 3.72
C LYS A 147 13.21 -20.68 2.21
N VAL A 148 14.41 -21.06 1.79
CA VAL A 148 14.79 -21.25 0.39
C VAL A 148 15.16 -22.70 0.14
N ASN A 149 14.93 -23.20 -1.07
CA ASN A 149 15.36 -24.54 -1.47
C ASN A 149 16.85 -24.53 -1.78
N GLY A 150 17.57 -25.54 -1.29
CA GLY A 150 19.00 -25.71 -1.52
C GLY A 150 19.89 -24.88 -0.58
N VAL A 151 21.17 -24.87 -0.90
CA VAL A 151 22.24 -24.22 -0.14
C VAL A 151 22.34 -22.73 -0.50
N ILE A 152 22.62 -21.90 0.48
CA ILE A 152 23.08 -20.53 0.24
C ILE A 152 24.52 -20.60 -0.21
N THR A 153 24.75 -20.36 -1.49
CA THR A 153 26.09 -20.36 -2.09
C THR A 153 26.77 -19.01 -1.91
N LYS A 154 28.10 -18.96 -2.10
CA LYS A 154 28.84 -17.69 -2.05
C LYS A 154 28.29 -16.60 -2.96
N PRO A 155 27.91 -16.85 -4.23
CA PRO A 155 27.30 -15.83 -5.07
C PRO A 155 25.97 -15.29 -4.52
N VAL A 156 25.13 -16.16 -3.92
CA VAL A 156 23.89 -15.73 -3.27
C VAL A 156 24.18 -14.85 -2.07
N GLU A 157 25.15 -15.22 -1.25
CA GLU A 157 25.58 -14.42 -0.09
C GLU A 157 26.15 -13.07 -0.52
N GLN A 158 26.97 -13.02 -1.58
CA GLN A 158 27.47 -11.77 -2.15
C GLN A 158 26.33 -10.87 -2.65
N ALA A 159 25.30 -11.45 -3.27
CA ALA A 159 24.11 -10.70 -3.69
C ALA A 159 23.34 -10.13 -2.49
N MET A 160 23.25 -10.86 -1.37
CA MET A 160 22.66 -10.35 -0.13
C MET A 160 23.45 -9.17 0.45
N GLN A 161 24.77 -9.20 0.34
CA GLN A 161 25.67 -8.15 0.86
C GLN A 161 25.76 -6.91 -0.02
N ASN A 162 25.77 -7.10 -1.35
CA ASN A 162 26.10 -6.03 -2.29
C ASN A 162 24.88 -5.55 -3.11
N GLY A 163 23.72 -6.22 -2.94
CA GLY A 163 22.57 -6.06 -3.82
C GLY A 163 22.71 -6.90 -5.08
N LEU A 164 21.70 -6.84 -5.92
CA LEU A 164 21.62 -7.63 -7.15
C LEU A 164 20.98 -6.81 -8.26
N GLU A 165 21.61 -6.79 -9.43
CA GLU A 165 21.02 -6.28 -10.66
C GLU A 165 20.71 -7.45 -11.59
N ILE A 166 19.48 -7.49 -12.10
CA ILE A 166 19.01 -8.49 -13.04
C ILE A 166 18.65 -7.78 -14.33
N GLU A 167 19.42 -8.01 -15.39
CA GLU A 167 19.21 -7.38 -16.69
C GLU A 167 17.99 -7.98 -17.44
N ASP A 168 17.75 -9.29 -17.26
CA ASP A 168 16.55 -9.96 -17.78
C ASP A 168 15.71 -10.56 -16.64
N ALA A 169 14.75 -9.78 -16.18
CA ALA A 169 13.81 -10.18 -15.13
C ALA A 169 12.52 -10.83 -15.66
N THR A 170 12.49 -11.24 -16.95
CA THR A 170 11.30 -11.84 -17.57
C THR A 170 11.07 -13.28 -17.12
N GLY A 171 12.12 -13.98 -16.66
CA GLY A 171 12.06 -15.33 -16.14
C GLY A 171 11.36 -15.41 -14.80
N GLY A 172 10.08 -15.75 -14.76
CA GLY A 172 9.25 -15.82 -13.54
C GLY A 172 8.24 -14.70 -13.39
N ALA A 173 8.27 -13.71 -14.27
CA ALA A 173 7.26 -12.67 -14.33
C ALA A 173 6.04 -13.11 -15.16
N PHE A 174 4.88 -12.50 -14.93
CA PHE A 174 3.72 -12.71 -15.79
C PHE A 174 4.04 -12.31 -17.23
N LYS A 175 3.53 -13.07 -18.22
CA LYS A 175 3.73 -12.83 -19.67
C LYS A 175 3.41 -11.41 -20.14
N THR A 176 2.64 -10.67 -19.35
CA THR A 176 2.23 -9.27 -19.63
C THR A 176 3.11 -8.22 -18.95
N THR A 177 4.16 -8.62 -18.21
CA THR A 177 5.03 -7.65 -17.54
C THR A 177 5.88 -6.90 -18.56
N LYS A 178 5.97 -5.58 -18.36
CA LYS A 178 6.86 -4.70 -19.15
C LYS A 178 8.24 -4.51 -18.49
N ILE A 179 8.44 -5.13 -17.32
CA ILE A 179 9.67 -4.95 -16.55
C ILE A 179 10.72 -5.89 -17.12
N LYS A 180 11.76 -5.30 -17.69
CA LYS A 180 12.88 -6.04 -18.30
C LYS A 180 14.05 -6.24 -17.36
N SER A 181 14.32 -5.27 -16.49
CA SER A 181 15.43 -5.32 -15.55
C SER A 181 14.95 -5.03 -14.12
N MET A 182 15.69 -5.50 -13.11
CA MET A 182 15.41 -5.30 -11.70
C MET A 182 16.69 -5.04 -10.94
N SER A 183 16.64 -4.07 -10.01
CA SER A 183 17.70 -3.79 -9.06
C SER A 183 17.17 -4.03 -7.64
N PHE A 184 17.93 -4.73 -6.82
CA PHE A 184 17.67 -4.98 -5.42
C PHE A 184 18.78 -4.37 -4.58
N ALA A 185 18.42 -3.59 -3.57
CA ALA A 185 19.38 -3.07 -2.61
C ALA A 185 19.98 -4.21 -1.76
N PRO A 186 21.17 -4.01 -1.20
CA PRO A 186 21.73 -4.90 -0.19
C PRO A 186 20.74 -5.08 0.97
N PHE A 187 20.78 -6.25 1.62
CA PHE A 187 20.10 -6.39 2.89
C PHE A 187 20.80 -5.53 3.96
N LEU A 188 20.02 -4.89 4.83
CA LEU A 188 20.59 -4.13 5.97
C LEU A 188 21.34 -5.03 6.93
N ALA A 189 20.78 -6.23 7.16
CA ALA A 189 21.42 -7.31 7.92
C ALA A 189 20.85 -8.65 7.50
N TYR A 190 21.62 -9.73 7.68
CA TYR A 190 21.13 -11.09 7.52
C TYR A 190 21.86 -12.07 8.44
N ASP A 191 21.18 -13.16 8.77
CA ASP A 191 21.74 -14.32 9.49
C ASP A 191 21.36 -15.59 8.72
N ILE A 192 22.36 -16.44 8.44
CA ILE A 192 22.09 -17.79 7.88
C ILE A 192 21.83 -18.72 9.07
N LEU A 193 20.56 -19.01 9.34
CA LEU A 193 20.13 -19.83 10.47
C LEU A 193 20.40 -21.31 10.25
N THR A 194 20.20 -21.79 9.01
CA THR A 194 20.56 -23.15 8.56
C THR A 194 20.97 -23.09 7.10
N ASN A 195 21.98 -23.88 6.73
CA ASN A 195 22.43 -24.02 5.34
C ASN A 195 22.55 -25.51 5.00
N ALA A 196 21.63 -26.06 4.22
CA ALA A 196 21.56 -27.48 3.93
C ALA A 196 21.05 -27.75 2.49
N GLU A 197 21.41 -28.91 1.93
CA GLU A 197 21.10 -29.29 0.55
C GLU A 197 19.61 -29.24 0.22
N LYS A 198 18.76 -29.66 1.14
CA LYS A 198 17.31 -29.72 0.90
C LYS A 198 16.69 -28.32 1.02
N PHE A 199 17.03 -27.56 2.05
CA PHE A 199 16.58 -26.19 2.25
C PHE A 199 17.47 -25.44 3.27
N SER A 200 17.56 -24.15 3.07
CA SER A 200 18.21 -23.23 3.99
C SER A 200 17.21 -22.27 4.61
N LYS A 201 17.50 -21.75 5.79
CA LYS A 201 16.72 -20.70 6.46
C LYS A 201 17.59 -19.49 6.71
N ILE A 202 17.10 -18.33 6.36
CA ILE A 202 17.76 -17.06 6.59
C ILE A 202 16.82 -16.11 7.33
N LYS A 203 17.39 -15.26 8.17
CA LYS A 203 16.72 -14.08 8.71
C LYS A 203 17.30 -12.88 7.99
N VAL A 204 16.47 -12.01 7.47
CA VAL A 204 16.92 -10.82 6.73
C VAL A 204 16.22 -9.57 7.27
N VAL A 205 16.93 -8.45 7.20
CA VAL A 205 16.43 -7.13 7.52
C VAL A 205 16.49 -6.28 6.26
N ILE A 206 15.38 -5.72 5.85
CA ILE A 206 15.28 -4.86 4.68
C ILE A 206 14.54 -3.56 5.02
N SER A 207 14.85 -2.47 4.33
CA SER A 207 14.11 -1.21 4.41
C SER A 207 13.16 -1.03 3.22
N GLU A 208 13.48 -1.60 2.05
CA GLU A 208 12.63 -1.51 0.87
C GLU A 208 11.64 -2.69 0.74
N GLY A 209 10.46 -2.41 0.20
CA GLY A 209 9.43 -3.43 -0.08
C GLY A 209 9.11 -3.51 -1.56
N LYS A 210 10.05 -3.98 -2.38
CA LYS A 210 9.77 -4.27 -3.79
C LYS A 210 9.05 -5.61 -3.88
N ASN A 211 7.78 -5.58 -4.29
CA ASN A 211 7.01 -6.80 -4.56
C ASN A 211 7.31 -7.29 -5.97
N ARG A 212 7.90 -8.49 -6.05
CA ARG A 212 8.15 -9.14 -7.34
C ARG A 212 8.21 -10.65 -7.23
#